data_f5cf2d7c5b54b271ed36462c97688861
#
_entry.id   f5cf2d7c5b54b271ed36462c97688861
#
_cell.length_a   1.000
_cell.length_b   1.000
_cell.length_c   1.000
_cell.angle_alpha   90.00
_cell.angle_beta   90.00
_cell.angle_gamma   90.00
#
_symmetry.space_group_name_H-M   'P 1'
#
loop_
_entity.id
_entity.type
_entity.pdbx_description
1 polymer ?
#
loop_
_entity_poly.entity_id
_entity_poly.type
_entity_poly.pdbx_seq_one_letter_code
_entity_poly.pdbx_strand_id
1 'polypeptide(L)'
;MPNIVFLDSFVLNPGDLDWGVLAEQGQLTVYERTPSAEVVARAAEAEVVILNKVRITAEILDRLPRLRLILVAATGYDVVDVVAARERGVTVCNVPAYGTLAVAQHTLALLLEVTNRVGQYAQLNREGYWSRSRDFSLWNEAVEELSGVRVSLIGMGNIGRKVAELLRVLEAEVCAVTSQDESTLPTGVRKITLDEAFATSRIVSLHCPLTEQNRAFVNASLLERAAPGLILVNTARGALIDDIAVAEALQSGRLGAYACDVLSTEPPAADHPILSAPNTYVTPHIAWATAAARGRIVRIMAENLKAFLAGAPQNVVS
;
A
#
# COMPACT_ATOMS: atom_id res chain seq x y z
N MET A 1 32.11 -11.86 -10.59
CA MET A 1 30.68 -11.83 -10.28
C MET A 1 30.51 -11.15 -8.94
N PRO A 2 29.59 -10.20 -8.77
CA PRO A 2 29.41 -9.47 -7.51
C PRO A 2 28.88 -10.39 -6.40
N ASN A 3 29.20 -10.06 -5.17
CA ASN A 3 28.63 -10.70 -3.99
C ASN A 3 27.30 -9.99 -3.63
N ILE A 4 26.18 -10.72 -3.70
CA ILE A 4 24.82 -10.21 -3.54
C ILE A 4 24.24 -10.79 -2.24
N VAL A 5 23.73 -9.93 -1.38
CA VAL A 5 23.10 -10.34 -0.12
C VAL A 5 21.67 -9.80 -0.05
N PHE A 6 20.68 -10.68 0.09
CA PHE A 6 19.30 -10.33 0.36
C PHE A 6 19.04 -10.46 1.86
N LEU A 7 18.74 -9.36 2.54
CA LEU A 7 18.69 -9.30 4.00
C LEU A 7 17.37 -9.75 4.62
N ASP A 8 16.22 -9.60 3.91
CA ASP A 8 14.89 -9.84 4.48
C ASP A 8 13.86 -10.30 3.43
N SER A 9 14.12 -11.46 2.85
CA SER A 9 13.34 -11.98 1.72
C SER A 9 11.96 -12.53 2.09
N PHE A 10 11.69 -12.89 3.36
CA PHE A 10 10.54 -13.68 3.77
C PHE A 10 9.20 -13.09 3.35
N VAL A 11 9.00 -11.78 3.55
CA VAL A 11 7.72 -11.12 3.23
C VAL A 11 7.48 -11.09 1.73
N LEU A 12 8.55 -10.99 0.93
CA LEU A 12 8.46 -11.01 -0.54
C LEU A 12 8.25 -12.44 -1.07
N ASN A 13 8.91 -13.42 -0.47
CA ASN A 13 8.88 -14.81 -0.94
C ASN A 13 8.76 -15.80 0.22
N PRO A 14 7.54 -16.19 0.57
CA PRO A 14 7.33 -17.23 1.58
C PRO A 14 7.65 -18.65 1.08
N GLY A 15 8.30 -18.80 -0.09
CA GLY A 15 8.72 -20.08 -0.67
C GLY A 15 8.13 -20.40 -2.05
N ASP A 16 7.43 -19.45 -2.68
CA ASP A 16 6.72 -19.64 -3.95
C ASP A 16 7.34 -18.90 -5.16
N LEU A 17 8.46 -18.19 -4.98
CA LEU A 17 9.18 -17.49 -6.05
C LEU A 17 10.61 -18.04 -6.20
N ASP A 18 11.10 -18.04 -7.43
CA ASP A 18 12.47 -18.39 -7.76
C ASP A 18 13.39 -17.15 -7.78
N TRP A 19 14.61 -17.29 -7.22
CA TRP A 19 15.65 -16.28 -7.24
C TRP A 19 16.66 -16.45 -8.39
N GLY A 20 16.45 -17.42 -9.30
CA GLY A 20 17.38 -17.78 -10.37
C GLY A 20 17.86 -16.59 -11.17
N VAL A 21 16.96 -15.69 -11.59
CA VAL A 21 17.29 -14.47 -12.37
C VAL A 21 18.21 -13.48 -11.63
N LEU A 22 18.28 -13.54 -10.32
CA LEU A 22 19.24 -12.76 -9.52
C LEU A 22 20.55 -13.55 -9.31
N ALA A 23 20.45 -14.86 -9.05
CA ALA A 23 21.59 -15.73 -8.84
C ALA A 23 22.47 -15.89 -10.10
N GLU A 24 21.89 -15.81 -11.30
CA GLU A 24 22.64 -15.78 -12.58
C GLU A 24 23.57 -14.56 -12.71
N GLN A 25 23.33 -13.48 -11.96
CA GLN A 25 24.09 -12.23 -12.07
C GLN A 25 25.19 -12.08 -11.01
N GLY A 26 25.27 -12.98 -10.01
CA GLY A 26 26.25 -12.90 -8.94
C GLY A 26 26.14 -14.03 -7.93
N GLN A 27 27.03 -14.04 -6.94
CA GLN A 27 26.95 -14.97 -5.83
C GLN A 27 25.86 -14.49 -4.85
N LEU A 28 24.68 -15.08 -4.91
CA LEU A 28 23.53 -14.68 -4.11
C LEU A 28 23.46 -15.45 -2.79
N THR A 29 23.42 -14.71 -1.68
CA THR A 29 23.10 -15.19 -0.34
C THR A 29 21.77 -14.60 0.10
N VAL A 30 20.82 -15.43 0.54
CA VAL A 30 19.48 -15.01 0.92
C VAL A 30 19.22 -15.29 2.40
N TYR A 31 18.85 -14.25 3.14
CA TYR A 31 18.36 -14.35 4.51
C TYR A 31 16.86 -14.05 4.53
N GLU A 32 16.09 -14.88 5.19
CA GLU A 32 14.64 -14.64 5.37
C GLU A 32 14.37 -13.39 6.20
N ARG A 33 15.13 -13.23 7.30
CA ARG A 33 15.04 -12.10 8.23
C ARG A 33 16.42 -11.75 8.74
N THR A 34 16.72 -10.47 8.91
CA THR A 34 17.98 -9.99 9.47
C THR A 34 17.71 -9.02 10.63
N PRO A 35 18.02 -9.39 11.87
CA PRO A 35 18.00 -8.45 13.00
C PRO A 35 18.94 -7.27 12.75
N SER A 36 18.59 -6.09 13.26
CA SER A 36 19.37 -4.87 13.04
C SER A 36 20.85 -5.01 13.47
N ALA A 37 21.12 -5.75 14.55
CA ALA A 37 22.48 -6.01 15.04
C ALA A 37 23.32 -6.88 14.08
N GLU A 38 22.70 -7.65 13.19
CA GLU A 38 23.37 -8.57 12.27
C GLU A 38 23.57 -8.00 10.86
N VAL A 39 22.95 -6.84 10.56
CA VAL A 39 22.96 -6.26 9.20
C VAL A 39 24.39 -6.09 8.67
N VAL A 40 25.25 -5.47 9.47
CA VAL A 40 26.65 -5.22 9.05
C VAL A 40 27.43 -6.53 8.88
N ALA A 41 27.29 -7.47 9.81
CA ALA A 41 28.01 -8.76 9.72
C ALA A 41 27.59 -9.55 8.47
N ARG A 42 26.29 -9.57 8.14
CA ARG A 42 25.79 -10.29 6.97
C ARG A 42 26.11 -9.60 5.64
N ALA A 43 26.20 -8.28 5.63
CA ALA A 43 26.49 -7.48 4.44
C ALA A 43 27.97 -7.09 4.28
N ALA A 44 28.87 -7.50 5.19
CA ALA A 44 30.26 -7.03 5.25
C ALA A 44 31.03 -7.19 3.93
N GLU A 45 30.82 -8.28 3.21
CA GLU A 45 31.50 -8.58 1.96
C GLU A 45 30.62 -8.30 0.72
N ALA A 46 29.40 -7.77 0.92
CA ALA A 46 28.46 -7.53 -0.16
C ALA A 46 28.85 -6.33 -1.03
N GLU A 47 28.84 -6.50 -2.33
CA GLU A 47 28.87 -5.41 -3.32
C GLU A 47 27.45 -4.93 -3.64
N VAL A 48 26.47 -5.82 -3.50
CA VAL A 48 25.05 -5.54 -3.73
C VAL A 48 24.24 -6.03 -2.53
N VAL A 49 23.46 -5.14 -1.96
CA VAL A 49 22.48 -5.47 -0.92
C VAL A 49 21.08 -5.34 -1.48
N ILE A 50 20.27 -6.38 -1.28
CA ILE A 50 18.82 -6.37 -1.55
C ILE A 50 18.11 -6.34 -0.20
N LEU A 51 17.09 -5.48 -0.07
CA LEU A 51 16.31 -5.37 1.16
C LEU A 51 14.86 -4.96 0.86
N ASN A 52 13.97 -5.23 1.81
CA ASN A 52 12.58 -4.75 1.77
C ASN A 52 12.31 -3.74 2.90
N LYS A 53 12.57 -4.13 4.16
CA LYS A 53 12.26 -3.33 5.36
C LYS A 53 13.45 -3.15 6.30
N VAL A 54 14.56 -3.82 6.07
CA VAL A 54 15.79 -3.60 6.82
C VAL A 54 16.26 -2.16 6.62
N ARG A 55 16.54 -1.46 7.72
CA ARG A 55 17.03 -0.08 7.68
C ARG A 55 18.51 -0.03 7.38
N ILE A 56 18.92 0.85 6.48
CA ILE A 56 20.30 1.19 6.18
C ILE A 56 20.53 2.67 6.48
N THR A 57 21.18 2.93 7.61
CA THR A 57 21.55 4.29 8.07
C THR A 57 22.95 4.67 7.58
N ALA A 58 23.33 5.95 7.74
CA ALA A 58 24.70 6.42 7.45
C ALA A 58 25.76 5.60 8.19
N GLU A 59 25.54 5.26 9.48
CA GLU A 59 26.47 4.47 10.29
C GLU A 59 26.64 3.02 9.76
N ILE A 60 25.58 2.43 9.22
CA ILE A 60 25.68 1.11 8.59
C ILE A 60 26.47 1.21 7.29
N LEU A 61 26.22 2.24 6.48
CA LEU A 61 26.95 2.48 5.23
C LEU A 61 28.46 2.65 5.46
N ASP A 62 28.87 3.35 6.52
CA ASP A 62 30.29 3.53 6.90
C ASP A 62 31.01 2.21 7.18
N ARG A 63 30.25 1.17 7.55
CA ARG A 63 30.77 -0.16 7.88
C ARG A 63 30.70 -1.15 6.71
N LEU A 64 30.24 -0.71 5.54
CA LEU A 64 30.09 -1.54 4.33
C LEU A 64 30.92 -0.97 3.15
N PRO A 65 32.26 -0.98 3.26
CA PRO A 65 33.13 -0.29 2.29
C PRO A 65 33.13 -0.90 0.87
N ARG A 66 32.63 -2.13 0.72
CA ARG A 66 32.49 -2.80 -0.59
C ARG A 66 31.15 -2.55 -1.27
N LEU A 67 30.18 -1.99 -0.55
CA LEU A 67 28.83 -1.81 -1.05
C LEU A 67 28.79 -0.76 -2.18
N ARG A 68 28.20 -1.11 -3.30
CA ARG A 68 28.08 -0.28 -4.50
C ARG A 68 26.63 -0.06 -4.92
N LEU A 69 25.74 -1.04 -4.62
CA LEU A 69 24.35 -1.01 -5.01
C LEU A 69 23.44 -1.48 -3.88
N ILE A 70 22.37 -0.75 -3.65
CA ILE A 70 21.24 -1.19 -2.83
C ILE A 70 20.01 -1.31 -3.74
N LEU A 71 19.37 -2.49 -3.73
CA LEU A 71 18.09 -2.73 -4.39
C LEU A 71 17.00 -2.80 -3.33
N VAL A 72 16.11 -1.82 -3.31
CA VAL A 72 14.94 -1.83 -2.44
C VAL A 72 13.82 -2.58 -3.13
N ALA A 73 13.41 -3.72 -2.57
CA ALA A 73 12.35 -4.59 -3.10
C ALA A 73 10.94 -4.00 -2.86
N ALA A 74 10.79 -2.69 -3.08
CA ALA A 74 9.56 -1.93 -2.89
C ALA A 74 9.59 -0.62 -3.68
N THR A 75 8.44 0.03 -3.84
CA THR A 75 8.38 1.40 -4.38
C THR A 75 8.86 2.43 -3.36
N GLY A 76 8.46 2.31 -2.08
CA GLY A 76 8.94 3.15 -0.98
C GLY A 76 10.38 2.76 -0.58
N TYR A 77 11.23 3.73 -0.36
CA TYR A 77 12.67 3.54 -0.05
C TYR A 77 13.12 4.30 1.22
N ASP A 78 12.19 4.74 2.03
CA ASP A 78 12.40 5.46 3.29
C ASP A 78 13.18 4.66 4.35
N VAL A 79 13.42 3.38 4.11
CA VAL A 79 14.28 2.50 4.92
C VAL A 79 15.77 2.72 4.65
N VAL A 80 16.15 3.43 3.59
CA VAL A 80 17.54 3.72 3.22
C VAL A 80 17.81 5.22 3.33
N ASP A 81 18.89 5.61 3.98
CA ASP A 81 19.43 6.97 3.92
C ASP A 81 20.07 7.20 2.54
N VAL A 82 19.24 7.66 1.59
CA VAL A 82 19.65 7.85 0.19
C VAL A 82 20.64 9.01 0.02
N VAL A 83 20.64 9.99 0.91
CA VAL A 83 21.59 11.10 0.90
C VAL A 83 22.97 10.57 1.31
N ALA A 84 23.04 9.87 2.43
CA ALA A 84 24.28 9.26 2.91
C ALA A 84 24.81 8.20 1.92
N ALA A 85 23.94 7.45 1.24
CA ALA A 85 24.34 6.50 0.21
C ALA A 85 24.99 7.21 -0.99
N ARG A 86 24.39 8.29 -1.49
CA ARG A 86 24.94 9.11 -2.59
C ARG A 86 26.32 9.68 -2.25
N GLU A 87 26.49 10.23 -1.05
CA GLU A 87 27.76 10.80 -0.59
C GLU A 87 28.91 9.76 -0.56
N ARG A 88 28.56 8.47 -0.41
CA ARG A 88 29.49 7.33 -0.39
C ARG A 88 29.63 6.63 -1.74
N GLY A 89 28.99 7.17 -2.79
CA GLY A 89 29.00 6.56 -4.12
C GLY A 89 28.21 5.27 -4.24
N VAL A 90 27.29 4.99 -3.29
CA VAL A 90 26.39 3.84 -3.33
C VAL A 90 25.12 4.21 -4.09
N THR A 91 24.86 3.51 -5.19
CA THR A 91 23.61 3.66 -5.96
C THR A 91 22.47 2.97 -5.23
N VAL A 92 21.32 3.65 -5.12
CA VAL A 92 20.09 3.06 -4.57
C VAL A 92 19.05 3.01 -5.67
N CYS A 93 18.52 1.82 -5.95
CA CYS A 93 17.43 1.62 -6.91
C CYS A 93 16.21 1.03 -6.20
N ASN A 94 15.03 1.52 -6.57
CA ASN A 94 13.76 0.99 -6.09
C ASN A 94 13.03 0.17 -7.18
N VAL A 95 11.84 -0.32 -6.85
CA VAL A 95 10.96 -1.03 -7.79
C VAL A 95 9.67 -0.23 -7.97
N PRO A 96 9.58 0.64 -8.98
CA PRO A 96 8.38 1.45 -9.20
C PRO A 96 7.24 0.63 -9.83
N ALA A 97 5.99 1.04 -9.57
CA ALA A 97 4.76 0.63 -10.26
C ALA A 97 4.44 -0.89 -10.31
N TYR A 98 5.17 -1.74 -9.62
CA TYR A 98 4.97 -3.20 -9.64
C TYR A 98 3.59 -3.64 -9.13
N GLY A 99 3.05 -2.90 -8.16
CA GLY A 99 1.82 -3.22 -7.42
C GLY A 99 0.57 -2.52 -7.95
N THR A 100 0.65 -1.70 -9.00
CA THR A 100 -0.48 -0.85 -9.43
C THR A 100 -1.79 -1.63 -9.60
N LEU A 101 -1.78 -2.74 -10.33
CA LEU A 101 -2.97 -3.56 -10.55
C LEU A 101 -3.41 -4.30 -9.29
N ALA A 102 -2.46 -4.84 -8.52
CA ALA A 102 -2.75 -5.57 -7.29
C ALA A 102 -3.42 -4.65 -6.25
N VAL A 103 -2.85 -3.47 -6.02
CA VAL A 103 -3.40 -2.49 -5.07
C VAL A 103 -4.76 -1.96 -5.53
N ALA A 104 -4.93 -1.67 -6.82
CA ALA A 104 -6.22 -1.24 -7.34
C ALA A 104 -7.30 -2.33 -7.19
N GLN A 105 -6.97 -3.59 -7.46
CA GLN A 105 -7.87 -4.72 -7.24
C GLN A 105 -8.21 -4.89 -5.76
N HIS A 106 -7.23 -4.76 -4.86
CA HIS A 106 -7.44 -4.88 -3.43
C HIS A 106 -8.31 -3.73 -2.87
N THR A 107 -8.09 -2.50 -3.36
CA THR A 107 -8.93 -1.34 -3.04
C THR A 107 -10.40 -1.61 -3.42
N LEU A 108 -10.63 -2.14 -4.62
CA LEU A 108 -11.97 -2.52 -5.06
C LEU A 108 -12.55 -3.65 -4.21
N ALA A 109 -11.75 -4.66 -3.85
CA ALA A 109 -12.20 -5.75 -2.99
C ALA A 109 -12.64 -5.27 -1.60
N LEU A 110 -11.85 -4.39 -0.96
CA LEU A 110 -12.22 -3.76 0.31
C LEU A 110 -13.52 -2.94 0.18
N LEU A 111 -13.63 -2.16 -0.89
CA LEU A 111 -14.81 -1.34 -1.15
C LEU A 111 -16.06 -2.20 -1.35
N LEU A 112 -15.97 -3.27 -2.15
CA LEU A 112 -17.06 -4.21 -2.38
C LEU A 112 -17.40 -5.02 -1.12
N GLU A 113 -16.42 -5.34 -0.26
CA GLU A 113 -16.70 -5.97 1.04
C GLU A 113 -17.53 -5.06 1.93
N VAL A 114 -17.22 -3.76 1.99
CA VAL A 114 -18.01 -2.79 2.76
C VAL A 114 -19.42 -2.64 2.22
N THR A 115 -19.59 -2.57 0.89
CA THR A 115 -20.90 -2.30 0.27
C THR A 115 -21.76 -3.55 0.11
N ASN A 116 -21.16 -4.72 -0.15
CA ASN A 116 -21.88 -5.97 -0.38
C ASN A 116 -21.80 -6.97 0.78
N ARG A 117 -20.88 -6.79 1.74
CA ARG A 117 -20.73 -7.61 2.96
C ARG A 117 -20.60 -9.11 2.68
N VAL A 118 -19.94 -9.49 1.58
CA VAL A 118 -19.87 -10.88 1.11
C VAL A 118 -19.24 -11.80 2.15
N GLY A 119 -18.12 -11.38 2.77
CA GLY A 119 -17.43 -12.12 3.82
C GLY A 119 -18.31 -12.30 5.06
N GLN A 120 -19.00 -11.23 5.50
CA GLN A 120 -19.90 -11.24 6.64
C GLN A 120 -21.07 -12.23 6.42
N TYR A 121 -21.77 -12.14 5.31
CA TYR A 121 -22.88 -13.06 5.01
C TYR A 121 -22.40 -14.50 4.80
N ALA A 122 -21.24 -14.69 4.19
CA ALA A 122 -20.65 -16.02 4.06
C ALA A 122 -20.37 -16.65 5.43
N GLN A 123 -19.87 -15.88 6.41
CA GLN A 123 -19.63 -16.33 7.76
C GLN A 123 -20.96 -16.66 8.49
N LEU A 124 -21.92 -15.74 8.45
CA LEU A 124 -23.25 -15.95 9.05
C LEU A 124 -23.93 -17.22 8.50
N ASN A 125 -23.78 -17.50 7.20
CA ASN A 125 -24.35 -18.69 6.59
C ASN A 125 -23.68 -20.00 7.05
N ARG A 126 -22.38 -20.01 7.32
CA ARG A 126 -21.72 -21.17 7.96
C ARG A 126 -22.28 -21.45 9.35
N GLU A 127 -22.74 -20.41 10.06
CA GLU A 127 -23.40 -20.49 11.36
C GLU A 127 -24.89 -20.80 11.28
N GLY A 128 -25.41 -21.05 10.08
CA GLY A 128 -26.80 -21.43 9.83
C GLY A 128 -27.81 -20.27 9.80
N TYR A 129 -27.34 -19.04 9.53
CA TYR A 129 -28.20 -17.84 9.47
C TYR A 129 -29.35 -18.02 8.49
N TRP A 130 -29.06 -18.36 7.24
CA TRP A 130 -30.05 -18.52 6.19
C TRP A 130 -30.84 -19.82 6.32
N SER A 131 -30.21 -20.95 6.70
CA SER A 131 -30.89 -22.24 6.83
C SER A 131 -31.96 -22.28 7.93
N ARG A 132 -31.95 -21.32 8.86
CA ARG A 132 -32.98 -21.14 9.88
C ARG A 132 -34.05 -20.13 9.48
N SER A 133 -33.92 -19.47 8.32
CA SER A 133 -34.93 -18.54 7.82
C SER A 133 -36.13 -19.24 7.25
N ARG A 134 -37.30 -18.60 7.34
CA ARG A 134 -38.52 -19.01 6.65
C ARG A 134 -38.61 -18.43 5.24
N ASP A 135 -37.76 -17.42 4.95
CA ASP A 135 -37.79 -16.68 3.69
C ASP A 135 -36.65 -17.15 2.77
N PHE A 136 -36.87 -17.05 1.46
CA PHE A 136 -35.90 -17.42 0.44
C PHE A 136 -34.69 -16.46 0.41
N SER A 137 -34.84 -15.27 0.94
CA SER A 137 -33.81 -14.23 1.01
C SER A 137 -33.83 -13.56 2.38
N LEU A 138 -32.62 -13.24 2.92
CA LEU A 138 -32.50 -12.72 4.27
C LEU A 138 -31.27 -11.77 4.34
N TRP A 139 -31.49 -10.56 4.82
CA TRP A 139 -30.44 -9.60 5.11
C TRP A 139 -30.78 -8.82 6.39
N ASN A 140 -29.76 -8.52 7.20
CA ASN A 140 -29.88 -7.72 8.42
C ASN A 140 -29.20 -6.35 8.28
N GLU A 141 -28.41 -6.16 7.23
CA GLU A 141 -27.64 -4.95 6.94
C GLU A 141 -27.88 -4.55 5.48
N ALA A 142 -27.92 -3.25 5.22
CA ALA A 142 -28.07 -2.75 3.87
C ALA A 142 -26.87 -3.14 2.98
N VAL A 143 -27.16 -3.51 1.76
CA VAL A 143 -26.20 -3.67 0.67
C VAL A 143 -26.36 -2.53 -0.32
N GLU A 144 -25.29 -2.04 -0.89
CA GLU A 144 -25.28 -0.83 -1.72
C GLU A 144 -24.71 -1.14 -3.11
N GLU A 145 -25.34 -0.61 -4.16
CA GLU A 145 -24.77 -0.58 -5.51
C GLU A 145 -23.83 0.63 -5.64
N LEU A 146 -22.84 0.51 -6.53
CA LEU A 146 -21.93 1.61 -6.83
C LEU A 146 -22.39 2.51 -7.98
N SER A 147 -23.37 2.05 -8.78
CA SER A 147 -23.92 2.83 -9.89
C SER A 147 -24.54 4.14 -9.39
N GLY A 148 -24.09 5.27 -9.96
CA GLY A 148 -24.50 6.62 -9.57
C GLY A 148 -23.92 7.12 -8.23
N VAL A 149 -23.17 6.28 -7.50
CA VAL A 149 -22.54 6.68 -6.22
C VAL A 149 -21.33 7.56 -6.48
N ARG A 150 -21.24 8.70 -5.78
CA ARG A 150 -20.06 9.56 -5.84
C ARG A 150 -18.92 8.97 -5.01
N VAL A 151 -17.82 8.70 -5.71
CA VAL A 151 -16.55 8.21 -5.14
C VAL A 151 -15.44 9.21 -5.40
N SER A 152 -14.81 9.74 -4.36
CA SER A 152 -13.70 10.67 -4.48
C SER A 152 -12.36 9.98 -4.21
N LEU A 153 -11.42 10.14 -5.13
CA LEU A 153 -10.07 9.60 -5.05
C LEU A 153 -9.09 10.71 -4.67
N ILE A 154 -8.42 10.56 -3.53
CA ILE A 154 -7.39 11.51 -3.09
C ILE A 154 -6.04 11.04 -3.63
N GLY A 155 -5.61 11.65 -4.73
CA GLY A 155 -4.42 11.28 -5.48
C GLY A 155 -4.74 10.54 -6.79
N MET A 156 -4.18 11.05 -7.90
CA MET A 156 -4.39 10.52 -9.27
C MET A 156 -3.07 10.05 -9.90
N GLY A 157 -2.25 9.35 -9.10
CA GLY A 157 -1.11 8.59 -9.61
C GLY A 157 -1.54 7.28 -10.32
N ASN A 158 -0.59 6.38 -10.56
CA ASN A 158 -0.86 5.11 -11.27
C ASN A 158 -2.01 4.29 -10.63
N ILE A 159 -2.02 4.19 -9.29
CA ILE A 159 -3.05 3.43 -8.57
C ILE A 159 -4.40 4.14 -8.66
N GLY A 160 -4.45 5.45 -8.32
CA GLY A 160 -5.70 6.22 -8.36
C GLY A 160 -6.35 6.21 -9.75
N ARG A 161 -5.56 6.34 -10.82
CA ARG A 161 -6.06 6.22 -12.20
C ARG A 161 -6.65 4.84 -12.49
N LYS A 162 -6.00 3.77 -12.03
CA LYS A 162 -6.51 2.40 -12.23
C LYS A 162 -7.77 2.14 -11.41
N VAL A 163 -7.87 2.65 -10.19
CA VAL A 163 -9.09 2.59 -9.37
C VAL A 163 -10.23 3.39 -10.03
N ALA A 164 -9.93 4.58 -10.55
CA ALA A 164 -10.93 5.37 -11.29
C ALA A 164 -11.49 4.61 -12.50
N GLU A 165 -10.63 3.94 -13.27
CA GLU A 165 -11.03 3.09 -14.40
C GLU A 165 -12.00 1.98 -13.97
N LEU A 166 -11.66 1.25 -12.89
CA LEU A 166 -12.49 0.14 -12.37
C LEU A 166 -13.84 0.64 -11.83
N LEU A 167 -13.87 1.74 -11.10
CA LEU A 167 -15.09 2.32 -10.56
C LEU A 167 -16.04 2.82 -11.66
N ARG A 168 -15.49 3.37 -12.73
CA ARG A 168 -16.30 3.80 -13.88
C ARG A 168 -16.95 2.64 -14.63
N VAL A 169 -16.34 1.46 -14.65
CA VAL A 169 -16.97 0.23 -15.19
C VAL A 169 -18.19 -0.16 -14.34
N LEU A 170 -18.18 0.17 -13.05
CA LEU A 170 -19.30 -0.01 -12.12
C LEU A 170 -20.26 1.20 -12.11
N GLU A 171 -20.14 2.11 -13.08
CA GLU A 171 -20.98 3.28 -13.27
C GLU A 171 -20.99 4.27 -12.09
N ALA A 172 -19.93 4.27 -11.24
CA ALA A 172 -19.78 5.24 -10.18
C ALA A 172 -19.46 6.64 -10.72
N GLU A 173 -19.91 7.70 -10.04
CA GLU A 173 -19.52 9.08 -10.27
C GLU A 173 -18.15 9.32 -9.66
N VAL A 174 -17.08 9.31 -10.45
CA VAL A 174 -15.70 9.42 -9.94
C VAL A 174 -15.25 10.88 -9.95
N CYS A 175 -14.82 11.35 -8.77
CA CYS A 175 -14.16 12.65 -8.58
C CYS A 175 -12.72 12.46 -8.11
N ALA A 176 -11.88 13.48 -8.30
CA ALA A 176 -10.46 13.45 -7.93
C ALA A 176 -10.03 14.72 -7.19
N VAL A 177 -9.29 14.50 -6.09
CA VAL A 177 -8.50 15.54 -5.42
C VAL A 177 -7.05 15.33 -5.80
N THR A 178 -6.48 16.25 -6.58
CA THR A 178 -5.13 16.10 -7.13
C THR A 178 -4.53 17.47 -7.47
N SER A 179 -3.19 17.55 -7.46
CA SER A 179 -2.45 18.72 -7.96
C SER A 179 -2.36 18.76 -9.50
N GLN A 180 -2.70 17.66 -10.19
CA GLN A 180 -2.67 17.61 -11.65
C GLN A 180 -3.76 18.49 -12.26
N ASP A 181 -3.52 18.96 -13.51
CA ASP A 181 -4.53 19.68 -14.26
C ASP A 181 -5.71 18.77 -14.62
N GLU A 182 -6.92 19.31 -14.57
CA GLU A 182 -8.14 18.56 -14.88
C GLU A 182 -8.13 17.94 -16.28
N SER A 183 -7.54 18.65 -17.26
CA SER A 183 -7.37 18.17 -18.63
C SER A 183 -6.54 16.89 -18.76
N THR A 184 -5.74 16.55 -17.75
CA THR A 184 -4.91 15.32 -17.72
C THR A 184 -5.60 14.14 -17.03
N LEU A 185 -6.78 14.37 -16.44
CA LEU A 185 -7.54 13.33 -15.77
C LEU A 185 -8.21 12.38 -16.79
N PRO A 186 -8.49 11.13 -16.39
CA PRO A 186 -9.27 10.23 -17.24
C PRO A 186 -10.63 10.83 -17.59
N THR A 187 -11.09 10.60 -18.81
CA THR A 187 -12.40 11.09 -19.27
C THR A 187 -13.51 10.70 -18.28
N GLY A 188 -14.35 11.67 -17.89
CA GLY A 188 -15.45 11.48 -16.94
C GLY A 188 -15.03 11.49 -15.48
N VAL A 189 -13.78 11.85 -15.16
CA VAL A 189 -13.34 12.13 -13.79
C VAL A 189 -13.28 13.64 -13.59
N ARG A 190 -14.02 14.17 -12.63
CA ARG A 190 -14.09 15.60 -12.31
C ARG A 190 -13.12 15.95 -11.19
N LYS A 191 -12.39 17.05 -11.33
CA LYS A 191 -11.54 17.59 -10.26
C LYS A 191 -12.38 18.35 -9.23
N ILE A 192 -12.13 18.08 -7.95
CA ILE A 192 -12.80 18.75 -6.82
C ILE A 192 -11.81 19.09 -5.70
N THR A 193 -12.24 19.87 -4.73
CA THR A 193 -11.46 20.17 -3.53
C THR A 193 -11.53 19.04 -2.51
N LEU A 194 -10.62 19.04 -1.52
CA LEU A 194 -10.63 18.07 -0.43
C LEU A 194 -11.92 18.22 0.42
N ASP A 195 -12.31 19.43 0.76
CA ASP A 195 -13.52 19.69 1.53
C ASP A 195 -14.77 19.22 0.77
N GLU A 196 -14.87 19.49 -0.52
CA GLU A 196 -15.97 18.99 -1.36
C GLU A 196 -16.00 17.46 -1.39
N ALA A 197 -14.83 16.80 -1.50
CA ALA A 197 -14.73 15.34 -1.51
C ALA A 197 -15.34 14.73 -0.23
N PHE A 198 -14.98 15.23 0.93
CA PHE A 198 -15.50 14.72 2.20
C PHE A 198 -16.97 15.12 2.45
N ALA A 199 -17.37 16.33 2.07
CA ALA A 199 -18.73 16.83 2.31
C ALA A 199 -19.80 16.22 1.39
N THR A 200 -19.43 15.71 0.20
CA THR A 200 -20.43 15.34 -0.81
C THR A 200 -20.31 13.92 -1.33
N SER A 201 -19.24 13.19 -1.00
CA SER A 201 -19.07 11.82 -1.49
C SER A 201 -19.64 10.79 -0.50
N ARG A 202 -20.14 9.70 -1.02
CA ARG A 202 -20.46 8.50 -0.24
C ARG A 202 -19.20 7.73 0.15
N ILE A 203 -18.17 7.77 -0.72
CA ILE A 203 -16.92 7.02 -0.56
C ILE A 203 -15.77 7.96 -0.84
N VAL A 204 -14.75 7.94 0.03
CA VAL A 204 -13.44 8.58 -0.18
C VAL A 204 -12.35 7.51 -0.11
N SER A 205 -11.49 7.44 -1.13
CA SER A 205 -10.38 6.49 -1.19
C SER A 205 -9.03 7.21 -1.35
N LEU A 206 -8.07 6.85 -0.50
CA LEU A 206 -6.76 7.50 -0.41
C LEU A 206 -5.74 6.79 -1.30
N HIS A 207 -5.11 7.55 -2.22
CA HIS A 207 -4.10 7.10 -3.18
C HIS A 207 -2.93 8.09 -3.32
N CYS A 208 -2.82 9.04 -2.40
CA CYS A 208 -1.73 10.01 -2.36
C CYS A 208 -0.50 9.46 -1.60
N PRO A 209 0.72 9.90 -1.91
CA PRO A 209 1.88 9.62 -1.08
C PRO A 209 1.77 10.34 0.27
N LEU A 210 2.45 9.79 1.28
CA LEU A 210 2.63 10.47 2.57
C LEU A 210 3.74 11.52 2.44
N THR A 211 3.47 12.72 2.95
CA THR A 211 4.43 13.81 3.11
C THR A 211 4.27 14.41 4.51
N GLU A 212 5.19 15.24 4.95
CA GLU A 212 5.06 15.94 6.23
C GLU A 212 3.81 16.84 6.27
N GLN A 213 3.43 17.43 5.13
CA GLN A 213 2.29 18.34 5.02
C GLN A 213 0.93 17.65 5.08
N ASN A 214 0.87 16.37 4.72
CA ASN A 214 -0.39 15.62 4.70
C ASN A 214 -0.46 14.50 5.75
N ARG A 215 0.46 14.46 6.69
CA ARG A 215 0.39 13.56 7.85
C ARG A 215 -0.87 13.86 8.66
N ALA A 216 -1.65 12.82 8.97
CA ALA A 216 -2.90 12.90 9.72
C ALA A 216 -3.88 13.97 9.18
N PHE A 217 -3.94 14.17 7.84
CA PHE A 217 -4.85 15.17 7.28
C PHE A 217 -6.32 14.73 7.40
N VAL A 218 -6.60 13.42 7.44
CA VAL A 218 -7.92 12.91 7.81
C VAL A 218 -8.01 12.91 9.33
N ASN A 219 -8.42 14.04 9.89
CA ASN A 219 -8.51 14.31 11.31
C ASN A 219 -9.94 14.63 11.74
N ALA A 220 -10.15 14.87 13.03
CA ALA A 220 -11.47 15.18 13.60
C ALA A 220 -12.16 16.34 12.87
N SER A 221 -11.44 17.46 12.63
CA SER A 221 -12.00 18.64 11.95
C SER A 221 -12.47 18.36 10.53
N LEU A 222 -11.76 17.53 9.75
CA LEU A 222 -12.20 17.12 8.42
C LEU A 222 -13.39 16.17 8.50
N LEU A 223 -13.37 15.21 9.43
CA LEU A 223 -14.44 14.25 9.63
C LEU A 223 -15.74 14.87 10.14
N GLU A 224 -15.69 15.93 10.93
CA GLU A 224 -16.87 16.70 11.33
C GLU A 224 -17.64 17.28 10.13
N ARG A 225 -16.95 17.64 9.07
CA ARG A 225 -17.52 18.18 7.83
C ARG A 225 -17.86 17.11 6.79
N ALA A 226 -17.56 15.86 7.08
CA ALA A 226 -17.84 14.75 6.16
C ALA A 226 -19.35 14.48 6.02
N ALA A 227 -19.76 13.99 4.87
CA ALA A 227 -21.11 13.48 4.66
C ALA A 227 -21.44 12.40 5.71
N PRO A 228 -22.63 12.41 6.32
CA PRO A 228 -23.00 11.38 7.28
C PRO A 228 -22.90 9.97 6.67
N GLY A 229 -22.26 9.06 7.39
CA GLY A 229 -22.09 7.69 6.95
C GLY A 229 -21.04 7.50 5.84
N LEU A 230 -20.17 8.48 5.59
CA LEU A 230 -19.05 8.36 4.63
C LEU A 230 -18.28 7.04 4.83
N ILE A 231 -17.94 6.37 3.74
CA ILE A 231 -17.03 5.23 3.73
C ILE A 231 -15.63 5.74 3.38
N LEU A 232 -14.64 5.46 4.24
CA LEU A 232 -13.24 5.78 4.00
C LEU A 232 -12.45 4.53 3.63
N VAL A 233 -11.66 4.59 2.53
CA VAL A 233 -10.80 3.49 2.10
C VAL A 233 -9.34 3.96 2.07
N ASN A 234 -8.42 3.20 2.67
CA ASN A 234 -7.00 3.55 2.71
C ASN A 234 -6.10 2.35 2.37
N THR A 235 -5.61 2.33 1.13
CA THR A 235 -4.58 1.40 0.66
C THR A 235 -3.27 2.13 0.32
N ALA A 236 -3.09 3.36 0.85
CA ALA A 236 -1.93 4.20 0.59
C ALA A 236 -0.92 4.17 1.75
N ARG A 237 -1.14 4.95 2.81
CA ARG A 237 -0.29 5.00 4.01
C ARG A 237 -1.16 5.22 5.25
N GLY A 238 -0.89 4.47 6.32
CA GLY A 238 -1.66 4.60 7.56
C GLY A 238 -1.56 5.99 8.18
N ALA A 239 -0.38 6.58 8.18
CA ALA A 239 -0.13 7.92 8.74
C ALA A 239 -0.79 9.11 7.99
N LEU A 240 -1.58 8.85 6.94
CA LEU A 240 -2.46 9.86 6.33
C LEU A 240 -3.68 10.17 7.20
N ILE A 241 -4.04 9.30 8.12
CA ILE A 241 -5.18 9.48 9.02
C ILE A 241 -4.71 9.67 10.47
N ASP A 242 -5.56 10.31 11.25
CA ASP A 242 -5.52 10.26 12.71
C ASP A 242 -6.36 9.05 13.16
N ASP A 243 -5.68 8.02 13.66
CA ASP A 243 -6.33 6.75 14.05
C ASP A 243 -7.40 6.94 15.13
N ILE A 244 -7.17 7.86 16.09
CA ILE A 244 -8.11 8.13 17.18
C ILE A 244 -9.35 8.83 16.62
N ALA A 245 -9.17 9.88 15.82
CA ALA A 245 -10.27 10.61 15.21
C ALA A 245 -11.15 9.72 14.31
N VAL A 246 -10.52 8.81 13.54
CA VAL A 246 -11.26 7.86 12.69
C VAL A 246 -12.03 6.85 13.55
N ALA A 247 -11.43 6.31 14.62
CA ALA A 247 -12.11 5.39 15.52
C ALA A 247 -13.31 6.05 16.23
N GLU A 248 -13.16 7.28 16.72
CA GLU A 248 -14.26 8.07 17.33
C GLU A 248 -15.37 8.37 16.33
N ALA A 249 -15.02 8.71 15.08
CA ALA A 249 -15.99 8.97 14.03
C ALA A 249 -16.80 7.70 13.65
N LEU A 250 -16.19 6.51 13.71
CA LEU A 250 -16.87 5.23 13.54
C LEU A 250 -17.79 4.93 14.72
N GLN A 251 -17.32 5.12 15.95
CA GLN A 251 -18.12 4.90 17.18
C GLN A 251 -19.35 5.81 17.25
N SER A 252 -19.23 7.06 16.79
CA SER A 252 -20.35 8.01 16.74
C SER A 252 -21.27 7.82 15.52
N GLY A 253 -20.92 6.95 14.58
CA GLY A 253 -21.64 6.76 13.31
C GLY A 253 -21.46 7.90 12.30
N ARG A 254 -20.55 8.83 12.55
CA ARG A 254 -20.17 9.88 11.59
C ARG A 254 -19.53 9.26 10.33
N LEU A 255 -18.59 8.34 10.51
CA LEU A 255 -18.15 7.44 9.46
C LEU A 255 -19.03 6.19 9.43
N GLY A 256 -19.47 5.78 8.25
CA GLY A 256 -20.21 4.54 8.03
C GLY A 256 -19.32 3.31 8.10
N ALA A 257 -18.11 3.39 7.54
CA ALA A 257 -17.11 2.32 7.58
C ALA A 257 -15.70 2.87 7.31
N TYR A 258 -14.70 2.13 7.77
CA TYR A 258 -13.29 2.31 7.38
C TYR A 258 -12.70 0.99 6.91
N ALA A 259 -12.23 0.96 5.66
CA ALA A 259 -11.56 -0.19 5.08
C ALA A 259 -10.11 0.17 4.75
N CYS A 260 -9.15 -0.59 5.27
CA CYS A 260 -7.75 -0.28 5.05
C CYS A 260 -6.86 -1.51 4.95
N ASP A 261 -5.73 -1.32 4.26
CA ASP A 261 -4.64 -2.29 4.18
C ASP A 261 -3.41 -1.82 4.97
N VAL A 262 -3.48 -0.61 5.54
CA VAL A 262 -2.34 0.06 6.20
C VAL A 262 -2.79 0.74 7.48
N LEU A 263 -1.91 0.73 8.49
CA LEU A 263 -2.10 1.42 9.76
C LEU A 263 -0.92 2.37 10.05
N SER A 264 -1.08 3.31 10.97
CA SER A 264 -0.04 4.29 11.32
C SER A 264 1.21 3.62 11.89
N THR A 265 1.04 2.49 12.58
CA THR A 265 2.11 1.62 13.08
C THR A 265 1.88 0.20 12.60
N GLU A 266 2.90 -0.39 12.02
CA GLU A 266 2.86 -1.75 11.44
C GLU A 266 4.08 -2.59 11.91
N PRO A 267 3.86 -3.75 12.57
CA PRO A 267 2.58 -4.31 13.01
C PRO A 267 1.91 -3.44 14.08
N PRO A 268 0.56 -3.40 14.12
CA PRO A 268 -0.16 -2.65 15.14
C PRO A 268 -0.07 -3.32 16.52
N ALA A 269 -0.16 -2.52 17.58
CA ALA A 269 -0.40 -3.04 18.93
C ALA A 269 -1.81 -3.67 19.01
N ALA A 270 -1.99 -4.63 19.92
CA ALA A 270 -3.26 -5.35 20.05
C ALA A 270 -4.44 -4.44 20.46
N ASP A 271 -4.17 -3.34 21.11
CA ASP A 271 -5.11 -2.31 21.56
C ASP A 271 -5.22 -1.12 20.59
N HIS A 272 -4.73 -1.27 19.37
CA HIS A 272 -4.82 -0.21 18.35
C HIS A 272 -6.28 0.17 18.10
N PRO A 273 -6.66 1.48 18.19
CA PRO A 273 -8.05 1.93 18.23
C PRO A 273 -8.87 1.49 17.00
N ILE A 274 -8.27 1.42 15.83
CA ILE A 274 -8.94 0.98 14.60
C ILE A 274 -9.34 -0.50 14.66
N LEU A 275 -8.55 -1.36 15.32
CA LEU A 275 -8.84 -2.80 15.35
C LEU A 275 -10.09 -3.15 16.17
N SER A 276 -10.47 -2.29 17.10
CA SER A 276 -11.65 -2.47 17.97
C SER A 276 -12.85 -1.60 17.58
N ALA A 277 -12.68 -0.66 16.64
CA ALA A 277 -13.76 0.21 16.20
C ALA A 277 -14.80 -0.56 15.35
N PRO A 278 -16.10 -0.18 15.40
CA PRO A 278 -17.13 -0.83 14.60
C PRO A 278 -16.94 -0.55 13.11
N ASN A 279 -17.42 -1.43 12.24
CA ASN A 279 -17.39 -1.27 10.78
C ASN A 279 -15.98 -1.03 10.21
N THR A 280 -14.96 -1.66 10.81
CA THR A 280 -13.59 -1.66 10.29
C THR A 280 -13.31 -2.95 9.52
N TYR A 281 -12.59 -2.79 8.39
CA TYR A 281 -12.15 -3.88 7.52
C TYR A 281 -10.65 -3.70 7.31
N VAL A 282 -9.84 -4.40 8.10
CA VAL A 282 -8.38 -4.23 8.12
C VAL A 282 -7.70 -5.44 7.52
N THR A 283 -6.86 -5.23 6.50
CA THR A 283 -5.98 -6.27 5.97
C THR A 283 -4.51 -5.93 6.31
N PRO A 284 -3.63 -6.92 6.51
CA PRO A 284 -2.31 -6.72 7.09
C PRO A 284 -1.25 -6.34 6.04
N HIS A 285 -1.44 -5.22 5.34
CA HIS A 285 -0.54 -4.64 4.33
C HIS A 285 -0.22 -5.63 3.19
N ILE A 286 -1.25 -6.25 2.63
CA ILE A 286 -1.16 -7.29 1.60
C ILE A 286 -1.68 -6.86 0.21
N ALA A 287 -2.14 -5.62 0.04
CA ALA A 287 -2.66 -5.14 -1.23
C ALA A 287 -1.68 -5.33 -2.41
N TRP A 288 -0.38 -5.32 -2.14
CA TRP A 288 0.70 -5.54 -3.09
C TRP A 288 1.09 -7.02 -3.27
N ALA A 289 0.69 -7.93 -2.37
CA ALA A 289 1.34 -9.23 -2.12
C ALA A 289 0.91 -10.34 -3.09
N THR A 290 0.21 -10.05 -4.20
CA THR A 290 -0.13 -11.07 -5.19
C THR A 290 1.14 -11.71 -5.77
N ALA A 291 1.11 -13.03 -6.08
CA ALA A 291 2.24 -13.73 -6.70
C ALA A 291 2.74 -13.02 -7.97
N ALA A 292 1.80 -12.51 -8.80
CA ALA A 292 2.14 -11.76 -10.00
C ALA A 292 2.88 -10.44 -9.70
N ALA A 293 2.47 -9.70 -8.66
CA ALA A 293 3.15 -8.45 -8.27
C ALA A 293 4.53 -8.74 -7.67
N ARG A 294 4.64 -9.76 -6.83
CA ARG A 294 5.92 -10.20 -6.24
C ARG A 294 6.89 -10.71 -7.31
N GLY A 295 6.42 -11.46 -8.31
CA GLY A 295 7.21 -11.85 -9.47
C GLY A 295 7.71 -10.67 -10.30
N ARG A 296 6.89 -9.59 -10.43
CA ARG A 296 7.33 -8.33 -11.06
C ARG A 296 8.44 -7.64 -10.27
N ILE A 297 8.39 -7.65 -8.92
CA ILE A 297 9.47 -7.12 -8.08
C ILE A 297 10.77 -7.84 -8.39
N VAL A 298 10.78 -9.17 -8.38
CA VAL A 298 11.99 -9.97 -8.65
C VAL A 298 12.57 -9.65 -10.03
N ARG A 299 11.71 -9.57 -11.04
CA ARG A 299 12.15 -9.24 -12.41
C ARG A 299 12.74 -7.83 -12.50
N ILE A 300 12.07 -6.82 -11.93
CA ILE A 300 12.57 -5.42 -11.98
C ILE A 300 13.89 -5.29 -11.19
N MET A 301 14.03 -5.98 -10.05
CA MET A 301 15.31 -6.01 -9.33
C MET A 301 16.43 -6.60 -10.18
N ALA A 302 16.15 -7.72 -10.89
CA ALA A 302 17.12 -8.31 -11.79
C ALA A 302 17.49 -7.40 -12.97
N GLU A 303 16.52 -6.67 -13.52
CA GLU A 303 16.74 -5.65 -14.56
C GLU A 303 17.57 -4.49 -14.03
N ASN A 304 17.29 -3.98 -12.81
CA ASN A 304 18.07 -2.93 -12.14
C ASN A 304 19.52 -3.38 -11.91
N LEU A 305 19.72 -4.61 -11.42
CA LEU A 305 21.05 -5.18 -11.20
C LEU A 305 21.83 -5.26 -12.51
N LYS A 306 21.21 -5.81 -13.55
CA LYS A 306 21.82 -5.93 -14.88
C LYS A 306 22.21 -4.58 -15.46
N ALA A 307 21.33 -3.58 -15.34
CA ALA A 307 21.57 -2.22 -15.81
C ALA A 307 22.72 -1.55 -15.05
N PHE A 308 22.77 -1.73 -13.72
CA PHE A 308 23.88 -1.23 -12.89
C PHE A 308 25.21 -1.87 -13.28
N LEU A 309 25.27 -3.18 -13.46
CA LEU A 309 26.49 -3.89 -13.86
C LEU A 309 26.97 -3.48 -15.26
N ALA A 310 26.06 -3.06 -16.14
CA ALA A 310 26.38 -2.51 -17.46
C ALA A 310 26.78 -1.02 -17.43
N GLY A 311 26.83 -0.37 -16.27
CA GLY A 311 27.18 1.05 -16.13
C GLY A 311 26.05 2.03 -16.48
N ALA A 312 24.81 1.56 -16.63
CA ALA A 312 23.64 2.37 -16.98
C ALA A 312 22.48 2.11 -15.99
N PRO A 313 22.63 2.45 -14.68
CA PRO A 313 21.64 2.15 -13.66
C PRO A 313 20.29 2.81 -13.97
N GLN A 314 19.21 2.11 -13.64
CA GLN A 314 17.84 2.57 -13.81
C GLN A 314 17.07 2.53 -12.49
N ASN A 315 15.93 3.26 -12.41
CA ASN A 315 15.12 3.39 -11.20
C ASN A 315 15.93 3.89 -9.99
N VAL A 316 16.92 4.75 -10.24
CA VAL A 316 17.81 5.34 -9.22
C VAL A 316 17.03 6.37 -8.40
N VAL A 317 17.19 6.30 -7.07
CA VAL A 317 16.55 7.19 -6.09
C VAL A 317 17.55 7.89 -5.16
N SER A 318 18.84 7.61 -5.29
CA SER A 318 19.93 8.27 -4.55
C SER A 318 20.52 9.47 -5.30
#